data_cfe30551a245ba03595df462abe19775
#
_entry.id   cfe30551a245ba03595df462abe19775
#
_cell.length_a   1.000
_cell.length_b   1.000
_cell.length_c   1.000
_cell.angle_alpha   90.00
_cell.angle_beta   90.00
_cell.angle_gamma   90.00
#
_symmetry.space_group_name_H-M   'P 1'
#
loop_
_entity.id
_entity.type
_entity.pdbx_description
1 polymer ?
#
loop_
_entity_poly.entity_id
_entity_poly.type
_entity_poly.pdbx_seq_one_letter_code
_entity_poly.pdbx_strand_id
1 'polypeptide(L)'
;MNESDKTYYYASAGGQATGPVSKQELRKLLEQHIIHESANVIRKGDAQWSRLSDILPPQAADQPAPSVAENMNESGRAYYYASADGQATGPVSKQELRKLLKQHIIHESANVIRKGDAQWRRLSDILPPQGSPYSLAPFKQKQKFYALAKGEVGKGFLPILLDTYAIAFKNFLSVFLAVILWALTIWIPYIHIGTTIAIANLPVDLAKGKIISPTCIFARRYRQFFGEFFIMASLMIFGIVTGSCLFIIPGVVLAYSWMLAPILLIDKGVNPTEALTLSNKYTYGNKFSFFLASIALLISFAVLLGLMSLISPDLGMIISILLAPVMGISLIAAMYKRLVLLQAKEA
;
A
#
# COMPACT_ATOMS: atom_id res chain seq x y z
N MET A 1 32.39 -30.86 -36.45
CA MET A 1 31.33 -30.53 -37.41
C MET A 1 30.73 -29.23 -36.95
N ASN A 2 30.99 -28.16 -37.70
CA ASN A 2 30.53 -26.80 -37.35
C ASN A 2 29.01 -26.69 -37.45
N GLU A 3 28.37 -25.98 -36.52
CA GLU A 3 26.92 -25.76 -36.50
C GLU A 3 26.37 -25.00 -37.73
N SER A 4 27.26 -24.38 -38.53
CA SER A 4 26.94 -23.67 -39.76
C SER A 4 26.52 -24.55 -40.94
N ASP A 5 26.80 -25.86 -40.90
CA ASP A 5 26.55 -26.75 -42.04
C ASP A 5 25.23 -27.54 -41.96
N LYS A 6 24.41 -27.24 -40.97
CA LYS A 6 23.09 -27.91 -40.80
C LYS A 6 22.05 -27.27 -41.71
N THR A 7 21.42 -28.10 -42.54
CA THR A 7 20.44 -27.73 -43.57
C THR A 7 19.02 -28.00 -43.04
N TYR A 8 18.14 -27.05 -43.21
CA TYR A 8 16.74 -27.09 -42.72
C TYR A 8 15.73 -26.90 -43.85
N TYR A 9 14.53 -27.43 -43.66
CA TYR A 9 13.38 -27.19 -44.52
C TYR A 9 12.26 -26.62 -43.63
N TYR A 10 11.50 -25.66 -44.12
CA TYR A 10 10.36 -25.08 -43.41
C TYR A 10 9.05 -25.29 -44.18
N ALA A 11 7.94 -25.43 -43.44
CA ALA A 11 6.62 -25.52 -44.04
C ALA A 11 6.13 -24.11 -44.40
N SER A 12 5.86 -23.87 -45.70
CA SER A 12 5.24 -22.62 -46.13
C SER A 12 3.73 -22.63 -45.87
N ALA A 13 3.05 -21.48 -46.03
CA ALA A 13 1.61 -21.32 -45.81
C ALA A 13 0.75 -22.31 -46.61
N GLY A 14 1.26 -22.92 -47.68
CA GLY A 14 0.60 -23.97 -48.47
C GLY A 14 0.91 -25.41 -48.06
N GLY A 15 1.58 -25.64 -46.92
CA GLY A 15 1.93 -26.96 -46.41
C GLY A 15 3.05 -27.70 -47.13
N GLN A 16 3.71 -27.06 -48.13
CA GLN A 16 4.85 -27.66 -48.82
C GLN A 16 6.17 -27.33 -48.08
N ALA A 17 7.06 -28.34 -48.03
CA ALA A 17 8.39 -28.19 -47.45
C ALA A 17 9.25 -27.35 -48.44
N THR A 18 9.72 -26.20 -48.00
CA THR A 18 10.59 -25.27 -48.73
C THR A 18 12.00 -25.27 -48.13
N GLY A 19 12.99 -25.34 -48.96
CA GLY A 19 14.42 -25.40 -48.59
C GLY A 19 15.22 -26.09 -49.65
N PRO A 20 16.51 -26.32 -49.45
CA PRO A 20 17.28 -26.28 -48.21
C PRO A 20 17.70 -24.86 -47.79
N VAL A 21 17.59 -24.52 -46.49
CA VAL A 21 18.01 -23.25 -45.91
C VAL A 21 18.91 -23.43 -44.68
N SER A 22 19.80 -22.49 -44.44
CA SER A 22 20.67 -22.48 -43.27
C SER A 22 19.95 -21.88 -42.05
N LYS A 23 20.49 -22.08 -40.86
CA LYS A 23 19.96 -21.48 -39.61
C LYS A 23 19.96 -19.94 -39.66
N GLN A 24 20.92 -19.34 -40.37
CA GLN A 24 20.99 -17.88 -40.56
C GLN A 24 19.90 -17.37 -41.51
N GLU A 25 19.61 -18.10 -42.56
CA GLU A 25 18.54 -17.79 -43.52
C GLU A 25 17.15 -17.90 -42.87
N LEU A 26 16.93 -18.92 -42.00
CA LEU A 26 15.71 -19.03 -41.21
C LEU A 26 15.49 -17.80 -40.32
N ARG A 27 16.55 -17.22 -39.74
CA ARG A 27 16.46 -15.97 -38.97
C ARG A 27 16.09 -14.78 -39.82
N LYS A 28 16.70 -14.65 -41.01
CA LYS A 28 16.34 -13.57 -41.96
C LYS A 28 14.90 -13.65 -42.42
N LEU A 29 14.40 -14.87 -42.67
CA LEU A 29 13.02 -15.10 -43.08
C LEU A 29 12.03 -14.78 -41.95
N LEU A 30 12.43 -15.01 -40.70
CA LEU A 30 11.65 -14.62 -39.51
C LEU A 30 11.64 -13.11 -39.31
N GLU A 31 12.80 -12.42 -39.45
CA GLU A 31 12.93 -10.95 -39.36
C GLU A 31 12.15 -10.23 -40.48
N GLN A 32 12.08 -10.84 -41.65
CA GLN A 32 11.33 -10.34 -42.79
C GLN A 32 9.82 -10.69 -42.73
N HIS A 33 9.35 -11.31 -41.65
CA HIS A 33 7.97 -11.77 -41.48
C HIS A 33 7.46 -12.72 -42.56
N ILE A 34 8.35 -13.38 -43.30
CA ILE A 34 8.00 -14.35 -44.34
C ILE A 34 7.59 -15.71 -43.69
N ILE A 35 8.19 -16.04 -42.56
CA ILE A 35 7.83 -17.19 -41.73
C ILE A 35 7.51 -16.73 -40.32
N HIS A 36 6.64 -17.46 -39.63
CA HIS A 36 6.22 -17.14 -38.27
C HIS A 36 7.00 -18.00 -37.25
N GLU A 37 7.14 -17.55 -35.99
CA GLU A 37 7.81 -18.33 -34.94
C GLU A 37 7.18 -19.71 -34.69
N SER A 38 5.90 -19.85 -35.03
CA SER A 38 5.15 -21.11 -34.95
C SER A 38 5.33 -22.02 -36.19
N ALA A 39 6.11 -21.61 -37.21
CA ALA A 39 6.32 -22.39 -38.42
C ALA A 39 7.01 -23.72 -38.07
N ASN A 40 6.58 -24.80 -38.73
CA ASN A 40 7.21 -26.11 -38.59
C ASN A 40 8.49 -26.15 -39.43
N VAL A 41 9.56 -26.64 -38.83
CA VAL A 41 10.88 -26.77 -39.45
C VAL A 41 11.40 -28.17 -39.18
N ILE A 42 12.04 -28.79 -40.19
CA ILE A 42 12.71 -30.07 -40.07
C ILE A 42 14.17 -29.95 -40.50
N ARG A 43 15.06 -30.56 -39.77
CA ARG A 43 16.48 -30.66 -40.15
C ARG A 43 16.64 -31.84 -41.11
N LYS A 44 17.51 -31.69 -42.11
CA LYS A 44 17.82 -32.78 -43.00
C LYS A 44 18.35 -33.99 -42.24
N GLY A 45 17.59 -35.10 -42.30
CA GLY A 45 17.91 -36.35 -41.62
C GLY A 45 17.06 -36.61 -40.36
N ASP A 46 16.26 -35.67 -39.90
CA ASP A 46 15.34 -35.88 -38.78
C ASP A 46 13.99 -36.47 -39.29
N ALA A 47 13.34 -37.29 -38.47
CA ALA A 47 12.10 -37.92 -38.82
C ALA A 47 10.84 -37.11 -38.39
N GLN A 48 11.02 -36.06 -37.57
CA GLN A 48 9.89 -35.29 -37.02
C GLN A 48 10.07 -33.81 -37.24
N TRP A 49 8.97 -33.11 -37.53
CA TRP A 49 8.91 -31.63 -37.60
C TRP A 49 8.94 -31.03 -36.22
N SER A 50 9.77 -30.00 -36.04
CA SER A 50 9.89 -29.22 -34.79
C SER A 50 9.43 -27.77 -35.07
N ARG A 51 9.03 -27.03 -34.04
CA ARG A 51 8.69 -25.61 -34.22
C ARG A 51 9.96 -24.78 -34.38
N LEU A 52 9.89 -23.71 -35.16
CA LEU A 52 11.00 -22.81 -35.39
C LEU A 52 11.52 -22.21 -34.06
N SER A 53 10.63 -21.92 -33.10
CA SER A 53 10.97 -21.48 -31.74
C SER A 53 11.90 -22.44 -30.98
N ASP A 54 11.83 -23.74 -31.27
CA ASP A 54 12.63 -24.75 -30.56
C ASP A 54 14.05 -24.86 -31.16
N ILE A 55 14.21 -24.42 -32.41
CA ILE A 55 15.49 -24.44 -33.15
C ILE A 55 16.21 -23.09 -33.09
N LEU A 56 15.44 -21.98 -33.05
CA LEU A 56 15.94 -20.62 -32.94
C LEU A 56 15.39 -19.94 -31.66
N PRO A 57 16.05 -20.14 -30.52
CA PRO A 57 15.67 -19.38 -29.34
C PRO A 57 15.85 -17.86 -29.58
N PRO A 58 14.98 -16.99 -29.01
CA PRO A 58 15.09 -15.55 -29.19
C PRO A 58 16.46 -15.06 -28.73
N GLN A 59 17.14 -14.31 -29.60
CA GLN A 59 18.44 -13.72 -29.31
C GLN A 59 18.25 -12.55 -28.32
N ALA A 60 18.85 -12.65 -27.13
CA ALA A 60 19.01 -11.52 -26.24
C ALA A 60 19.86 -10.46 -26.96
N ALA A 61 19.28 -9.30 -27.24
CA ALA A 61 19.99 -8.17 -27.81
C ALA A 61 21.07 -7.71 -26.83
N ASP A 62 22.30 -7.62 -27.33
CA ASP A 62 23.42 -6.96 -26.67
C ASP A 62 23.07 -5.49 -26.38
N GLN A 63 22.74 -5.20 -25.12
CA GLN A 63 22.85 -3.87 -24.54
C GLN A 63 23.52 -4.01 -23.16
N PRO A 64 24.49 -3.13 -22.83
CA PRO A 64 25.20 -3.22 -21.56
C PRO A 64 24.25 -2.94 -20.40
N ALA A 65 24.28 -3.83 -19.42
CA ALA A 65 23.48 -3.78 -18.21
C ALA A 65 23.78 -2.53 -17.37
N PRO A 66 22.76 -1.79 -16.88
CA PRO A 66 22.91 -1.07 -15.65
C PRO A 66 22.76 -2.07 -14.49
N SER A 67 23.78 -2.09 -13.64
CA SER A 67 23.84 -2.86 -12.41
C SER A 67 22.69 -2.44 -11.46
N VAL A 68 21.67 -3.27 -11.33
CA VAL A 68 20.80 -3.35 -10.15
C VAL A 68 20.43 -4.82 -9.98
N ALA A 69 21.20 -5.52 -9.19
CA ALA A 69 20.85 -6.79 -8.61
C ALA A 69 19.82 -6.50 -7.51
N GLU A 70 18.54 -6.71 -7.83
CA GLU A 70 17.47 -7.01 -6.86
C GLU A 70 16.11 -6.82 -7.53
N ASN A 71 15.63 -7.80 -8.29
CA ASN A 71 14.21 -8.05 -8.56
C ASN A 71 13.99 -9.20 -9.56
N MET A 72 14.74 -10.29 -9.41
CA MET A 72 14.65 -11.42 -10.36
C MET A 72 13.56 -12.46 -10.04
N ASN A 73 12.52 -12.16 -9.20
CA ASN A 73 11.54 -13.18 -8.84
C ASN A 73 10.09 -12.96 -9.30
N GLU A 74 9.75 -11.87 -9.98
CA GLU A 74 8.38 -11.66 -10.47
C GLU A 74 8.24 -11.43 -11.99
N SER A 75 9.29 -11.09 -12.70
CA SER A 75 9.25 -10.74 -14.14
C SER A 75 9.25 -11.95 -15.09
N GLY A 76 9.51 -13.17 -14.61
CA GLY A 76 9.55 -14.38 -15.43
C GLY A 76 8.22 -15.15 -15.56
N ARG A 77 7.12 -14.67 -14.99
CA ARG A 77 5.83 -15.37 -15.03
C ARG A 77 5.00 -14.93 -16.21
N ALA A 78 4.63 -15.86 -17.09
CA ALA A 78 3.78 -15.63 -18.24
C ALA A 78 2.30 -15.78 -17.86
N TYR A 79 1.47 -14.85 -18.32
CA TYR A 79 0.03 -14.84 -18.12
C TYR A 79 -0.70 -14.85 -19.46
N TYR A 80 -1.91 -15.39 -19.47
CA TYR A 80 -2.83 -15.34 -20.59
C TYR A 80 -4.12 -14.66 -20.12
N TYR A 81 -4.71 -13.83 -20.93
CA TYR A 81 -5.97 -13.17 -20.61
C TYR A 81 -7.05 -13.54 -21.63
N ALA A 82 -8.30 -13.59 -21.20
CA ALA A 82 -9.43 -13.79 -22.09
C ALA A 82 -9.74 -12.49 -22.83
N SER A 83 -9.63 -12.51 -24.17
CA SER A 83 -10.07 -11.42 -25.05
C SER A 83 -11.59 -11.31 -25.02
N ALA A 84 -12.14 -10.21 -25.57
CA ALA A 84 -13.57 -9.98 -25.72
C ALA A 84 -14.27 -11.12 -26.51
N ASP A 85 -13.53 -11.80 -27.38
CA ASP A 85 -13.99 -12.92 -28.19
C ASP A 85 -13.89 -14.29 -27.47
N GLY A 86 -13.55 -14.29 -26.19
CA GLY A 86 -13.41 -15.49 -25.38
C GLY A 86 -12.15 -16.31 -25.61
N GLN A 87 -11.23 -15.87 -26.50
CA GLN A 87 -9.98 -16.56 -26.76
C GLN A 87 -8.89 -16.17 -25.74
N ALA A 88 -8.07 -17.15 -25.35
CA ALA A 88 -6.92 -16.92 -24.49
C ALA A 88 -5.79 -16.25 -25.27
N THR A 89 -5.48 -15.01 -24.97
CA THR A 89 -4.42 -14.22 -25.61
C THR A 89 -3.20 -14.11 -24.67
N GLY A 90 -2.02 -14.30 -25.17
CA GLY A 90 -0.73 -14.28 -24.43
C GLY A 90 0.29 -15.18 -25.11
N PRO A 91 1.47 -15.38 -24.52
CA PRO A 91 1.84 -15.01 -23.14
C PRO A 91 2.19 -13.54 -22.98
N VAL A 92 1.75 -12.93 -21.89
CA VAL A 92 2.05 -11.54 -21.52
C VAL A 92 2.64 -11.47 -20.11
N SER A 93 3.50 -10.50 -19.88
CA SER A 93 4.04 -10.23 -18.55
C SER A 93 3.04 -9.48 -17.66
N LYS A 94 3.25 -9.48 -16.35
CA LYS A 94 2.46 -8.69 -15.41
C LYS A 94 2.50 -7.18 -15.70
N GLN A 95 3.62 -6.69 -16.26
CA GLN A 95 3.77 -5.30 -16.66
C GLN A 95 2.96 -4.97 -17.92
N GLU A 96 2.90 -5.88 -18.87
CA GLU A 96 2.08 -5.74 -20.09
C GLU A 96 0.60 -5.79 -19.77
N LEU A 97 0.16 -6.68 -18.86
CA LEU A 97 -1.22 -6.67 -18.36
C LEU A 97 -1.61 -5.30 -17.76
N ARG A 98 -0.68 -4.65 -17.03
CA ARG A 98 -0.89 -3.29 -16.50
C ARG A 98 -0.99 -2.24 -17.61
N LYS A 99 -0.20 -2.36 -18.69
CA LYS A 99 -0.29 -1.47 -19.84
C LYS A 99 -1.62 -1.63 -20.57
N LEU A 100 -2.03 -2.87 -20.81
CA LEU A 100 -3.32 -3.20 -21.46
C LEU A 100 -4.52 -2.69 -20.65
N LEU A 101 -4.46 -2.79 -19.32
CA LEU A 101 -5.48 -2.23 -18.43
C LEU A 101 -5.52 -0.70 -18.48
N LYS A 102 -4.35 -0.02 -18.50
CA LYS A 102 -4.26 1.45 -18.64
C LYS A 102 -4.74 1.95 -19.99
N GLN A 103 -4.56 1.15 -21.04
CA GLN A 103 -5.02 1.45 -22.41
C GLN A 103 -6.49 1.09 -22.64
N HIS A 104 -7.20 0.62 -21.59
CA HIS A 104 -8.59 0.14 -21.66
C HIS A 104 -8.83 -0.99 -22.68
N ILE A 105 -7.78 -1.74 -23.07
CA ILE A 105 -7.87 -2.89 -23.96
C ILE A 105 -8.43 -4.09 -23.22
N ILE A 106 -8.13 -4.23 -21.92
CA ILE A 106 -8.70 -5.24 -21.02
C ILE A 106 -9.35 -4.55 -19.83
N HIS A 107 -10.42 -5.16 -19.28
CA HIS A 107 -11.15 -4.64 -18.13
C HIS A 107 -10.65 -5.29 -16.83
N GLU A 108 -10.86 -4.64 -15.68
CA GLU A 108 -10.49 -5.19 -14.36
C GLU A 108 -11.16 -6.54 -14.05
N SER A 109 -12.33 -6.77 -14.65
CA SER A 109 -13.09 -8.03 -14.56
C SER A 109 -12.61 -9.11 -15.54
N ALA A 110 -11.62 -8.85 -16.41
CA ALA A 110 -11.11 -9.82 -17.37
C ALA A 110 -10.53 -11.05 -16.66
N ASN A 111 -10.79 -12.24 -17.21
CA ASN A 111 -10.23 -13.45 -16.70
C ASN A 111 -8.79 -13.62 -17.17
N VAL A 112 -7.90 -13.95 -16.24
CA VAL A 112 -6.48 -14.17 -16.47
C VAL A 112 -6.04 -15.48 -15.86
N ILE A 113 -5.18 -16.22 -16.55
CA ILE A 113 -4.57 -17.44 -16.05
C ILE A 113 -3.04 -17.34 -16.13
N ARG A 114 -2.35 -17.79 -15.11
CA ARG A 114 -0.89 -17.90 -15.14
C ARG A 114 -0.52 -19.22 -15.82
N LYS A 115 0.56 -19.22 -16.61
CA LYS A 115 1.11 -20.45 -17.21
C LYS A 115 1.39 -21.49 -16.12
N GLY A 116 0.68 -22.62 -16.20
CA GLY A 116 0.78 -23.73 -15.23
C GLY A 116 -0.32 -23.76 -14.15
N ASP A 117 -1.18 -22.75 -14.08
CA ASP A 117 -2.36 -22.81 -13.20
C ASP A 117 -3.52 -23.52 -13.90
N ALA A 118 -4.35 -24.22 -13.12
CA ALA A 118 -5.52 -24.95 -13.65
C ALA A 118 -6.80 -24.11 -13.70
N GLN A 119 -6.82 -22.91 -13.09
CA GLN A 119 -8.05 -22.10 -12.96
C GLN A 119 -7.82 -20.65 -13.38
N TRP A 120 -8.82 -20.12 -14.09
CA TRP A 120 -8.89 -18.71 -14.44
C TRP A 120 -9.22 -17.88 -13.21
N ARG A 121 -8.57 -16.74 -13.05
CA ARG A 121 -8.80 -15.77 -11.97
C ARG A 121 -9.12 -14.40 -12.58
N ARG A 122 -9.80 -13.55 -11.85
CA ARG A 122 -10.03 -12.17 -12.29
C ARG A 122 -8.73 -11.38 -12.30
N LEU A 123 -8.59 -10.47 -13.26
CA LEU A 123 -7.42 -9.58 -13.34
C LEU A 123 -7.24 -8.78 -12.06
N SER A 124 -8.33 -8.35 -11.41
CA SER A 124 -8.34 -7.68 -10.10
C SER A 124 -7.62 -8.47 -9.00
N ASP A 125 -7.65 -9.80 -9.07
CA ASP A 125 -7.03 -10.67 -8.06
C ASP A 125 -5.51 -10.82 -8.28
N ILE A 126 -5.05 -10.58 -9.51
CA ILE A 126 -3.65 -10.69 -9.94
C ILE A 126 -2.97 -9.32 -9.98
N LEU A 127 -3.71 -8.31 -10.42
CA LEU A 127 -3.30 -6.91 -10.48
C LEU A 127 -4.28 -6.06 -9.67
N PRO A 128 -4.04 -5.85 -8.38
CA PRO A 128 -4.84 -4.90 -7.62
C PRO A 128 -4.74 -3.52 -8.28
N PRO A 129 -5.85 -2.76 -8.35
CA PRO A 129 -5.90 -1.46 -9.00
C PRO A 129 -4.79 -0.56 -8.43
N GLN A 130 -4.07 0.15 -9.32
CA GLN A 130 -3.05 1.12 -8.90
C GLN A 130 -3.74 2.26 -8.13
N GLY A 131 -3.54 2.29 -6.83
CA GLY A 131 -4.23 3.17 -5.90
C GLY A 131 -5.17 2.41 -4.95
N SER A 132 -5.37 1.11 -5.13
CA SER A 132 -5.91 0.28 -4.08
C SER A 132 -4.93 0.26 -2.92
N PRO A 133 -5.37 0.60 -1.71
CA PRO A 133 -4.56 0.44 -0.50
C PRO A 133 -4.20 -1.03 -0.22
N TYR A 134 -4.82 -1.95 -0.93
CA TYR A 134 -4.57 -3.39 -0.93
C TYR A 134 -3.66 -3.81 -2.08
N SER A 135 -2.46 -3.29 -2.14
CA SER A 135 -1.37 -4.06 -2.67
C SER A 135 -1.19 -5.24 -1.71
N LEU A 136 -1.75 -6.39 -2.09
CA LEU A 136 -1.34 -7.69 -1.55
C LEU A 136 0.06 -8.03 -2.08
N ALA A 137 0.96 -7.05 -2.12
CA ALA A 137 2.36 -7.37 -1.99
C ALA A 137 2.44 -8.13 -0.67
N PRO A 138 2.84 -9.41 -0.68
CA PRO A 138 3.07 -10.09 0.58
C PRO A 138 4.02 -9.17 1.34
N PHE A 139 3.60 -8.75 2.53
CA PHE A 139 4.41 -7.97 3.47
C PHE A 139 5.53 -8.89 3.94
N LYS A 140 6.41 -9.25 2.98
CA LYS A 140 7.63 -10.06 3.15
C LYS A 140 8.84 -9.22 3.46
N GLN A 141 8.66 -7.99 3.88
CA GLN A 141 9.62 -7.46 4.81
C GLN A 141 9.21 -8.01 6.18
N LYS A 142 9.91 -9.07 6.62
CA LYS A 142 10.24 -9.20 8.02
C LYS A 142 10.91 -7.87 8.39
N GLN A 143 10.12 -6.81 8.65
CA GLN A 143 10.60 -5.76 9.50
C GLN A 143 11.03 -6.54 10.75
N LYS A 144 12.34 -6.66 10.94
CA LYS A 144 12.87 -7.00 12.25
C LYS A 144 12.25 -5.92 13.12
N PHE A 145 11.12 -6.27 13.77
CA PHE A 145 10.68 -5.52 14.91
C PHE A 145 11.84 -5.69 15.87
N TYR A 146 12.78 -4.77 15.81
CA TYR A 146 13.68 -4.62 16.92
C TYR A 146 12.73 -4.46 18.09
N ALA A 147 12.76 -5.44 18.98
CA ALA A 147 12.23 -5.25 20.33
C ALA A 147 12.77 -3.88 20.68
N LEU A 148 11.89 -2.87 20.73
CA LEU A 148 12.24 -1.48 20.98
C LEU A 148 13.33 -1.53 22.03
N ALA A 149 14.55 -1.14 21.68
CA ALA A 149 15.65 -1.13 22.62
C ALA A 149 15.10 -0.41 23.83
N LYS A 150 14.96 -1.09 24.94
CA LYS A 150 14.37 -0.55 26.18
C LYS A 150 15.05 0.79 26.42
N GLY A 151 14.47 1.90 25.99
CA GLY A 151 14.92 3.20 26.43
C GLY A 151 15.29 4.27 25.40
N GLU A 152 15.14 4.11 24.10
CA GLU A 152 15.67 5.10 23.12
C GLU A 152 14.63 5.98 22.42
N VAL A 153 13.34 5.70 22.52
CA VAL A 153 12.32 6.64 22.06
C VAL A 153 12.12 7.71 23.14
N GLY A 154 13.04 8.67 23.22
CA GLY A 154 13.01 9.84 24.09
C GLY A 154 12.56 9.50 25.52
N LYS A 155 13.53 9.25 26.41
CA LYS A 155 13.26 8.91 27.83
C LYS A 155 12.23 9.84 28.45
N GLY A 156 10.99 9.39 28.63
CA GLY A 156 9.93 10.08 29.32
C GLY A 156 8.85 10.71 28.46
N PHE A 157 7.86 11.28 29.11
CA PHE A 157 6.68 11.90 28.47
C PHE A 157 6.96 13.33 27.96
N LEU A 158 7.94 14.02 28.50
CA LEU A 158 8.23 15.42 28.20
C LEU A 158 8.56 15.67 26.71
N PRO A 159 9.41 14.86 26.05
CA PRO A 159 9.66 15.05 24.64
C PRO A 159 8.39 14.86 23.77
N ILE A 160 7.47 13.97 24.16
CA ILE A 160 6.19 13.76 23.46
C ILE A 160 5.32 15.02 23.61
N LEU A 161 5.27 15.57 24.83
CA LEU A 161 4.52 16.78 25.13
C LEU A 161 5.04 17.99 24.33
N LEU A 162 6.36 18.19 24.27
CA LEU A 162 6.98 19.25 23.50
C LEU A 162 6.71 19.11 22.00
N ASP A 163 6.83 17.92 21.44
CA ASP A 163 6.47 17.66 20.04
C ASP A 163 4.99 17.93 19.79
N THR A 164 4.10 17.59 20.74
CA THR A 164 2.66 17.86 20.65
C THR A 164 2.39 19.35 20.50
N TYR A 165 2.98 20.18 21.36
CA TYR A 165 2.84 21.63 21.27
C TYR A 165 3.44 22.17 19.97
N ALA A 166 4.63 21.75 19.59
CA ALA A 166 5.28 22.22 18.37
C ALA A 166 4.43 21.90 17.11
N ILE A 167 3.86 20.70 17.02
CA ILE A 167 2.97 20.29 15.93
C ILE A 167 1.67 21.10 15.97
N ALA A 168 1.07 21.25 17.15
CA ALA A 168 -0.18 21.97 17.35
C ALA A 168 -0.06 23.43 16.92
N PHE A 169 0.94 24.15 17.41
CA PHE A 169 1.12 25.58 17.09
C PHE A 169 1.45 25.79 15.61
N LYS A 170 2.29 24.94 15.02
CA LYS A 170 2.64 25.02 13.59
C LYS A 170 1.43 24.88 12.67
N ASN A 171 0.46 24.04 13.03
CA ASN A 171 -0.66 23.68 12.16
C ASN A 171 -2.02 24.05 12.76
N PHE A 172 -2.05 24.93 13.76
CA PHE A 172 -3.27 25.23 14.51
C PHE A 172 -4.45 25.57 13.61
N LEU A 173 -4.29 26.59 12.76
CA LEU A 173 -5.38 27.08 11.91
C LEU A 173 -5.83 26.03 10.90
N SER A 174 -4.90 25.27 10.32
CA SER A 174 -5.22 24.26 9.32
C SER A 174 -5.99 23.07 9.92
N VAL A 175 -5.55 22.58 11.08
CA VAL A 175 -6.22 21.47 11.79
C VAL A 175 -7.57 21.92 12.32
N PHE A 176 -7.63 23.12 12.88
CA PHE A 176 -8.86 23.69 13.40
C PHE A 176 -9.94 23.82 12.30
N LEU A 177 -9.57 24.42 11.15
CA LEU A 177 -10.49 24.53 10.01
C LEU A 177 -10.89 23.14 9.46
N ALA A 178 -9.96 22.17 9.44
CA ALA A 178 -10.31 20.80 9.05
C ALA A 178 -11.34 20.16 9.99
N VAL A 179 -11.23 20.40 11.30
CA VAL A 179 -12.21 19.93 12.30
C VAL A 179 -13.56 20.61 12.12
N ILE A 180 -13.60 21.93 11.85
CA ILE A 180 -14.86 22.63 11.54
C ILE A 180 -15.52 22.04 10.29
N LEU A 181 -14.75 21.88 9.20
CA LEU A 181 -15.28 21.29 7.98
C LEU A 181 -15.78 19.87 8.21
N TRP A 182 -15.09 19.08 9.03
CA TRP A 182 -15.55 17.75 9.43
C TRP A 182 -16.89 17.81 10.18
N ALA A 183 -17.01 18.71 11.16
CA ALA A 183 -18.23 18.88 11.93
C ALA A 183 -19.44 19.27 11.04
N LEU A 184 -19.21 20.11 10.03
CA LEU A 184 -20.24 20.47 9.05
C LEU A 184 -20.71 19.29 8.19
N THR A 185 -19.89 18.24 8.04
CA THR A 185 -20.28 17.05 7.27
C THR A 185 -21.15 16.06 8.03
N ILE A 186 -21.37 16.24 9.34
CA ILE A 186 -22.16 15.32 10.19
C ILE A 186 -23.56 15.08 9.61
N TRP A 187 -24.17 16.11 9.03
CA TRP A 187 -25.50 16.04 8.44
C TRP A 187 -25.56 15.28 7.10
N ILE A 188 -24.41 14.94 6.51
CA ILE A 188 -24.33 14.23 5.22
C ILE A 188 -23.61 12.90 5.43
N PRO A 189 -24.32 11.80 5.78
CA PRO A 189 -23.69 10.55 6.23
C PRO A 189 -22.62 10.01 5.29
N TYR A 190 -22.86 10.06 3.97
CA TYR A 190 -21.93 9.55 2.97
C TYR A 190 -20.61 10.32 2.94
N ILE A 191 -20.65 11.65 3.10
CA ILE A 191 -19.44 12.49 3.13
C ILE A 191 -18.78 12.37 4.50
N HIS A 192 -19.57 12.36 5.57
CA HIS A 192 -19.07 12.31 6.95
C HIS A 192 -18.18 11.09 7.23
N ILE A 193 -18.52 9.93 6.69
CA ILE A 193 -17.70 8.73 6.83
C ILE A 193 -16.29 8.96 6.23
N GLY A 194 -16.21 9.48 5.02
CA GLY A 194 -14.94 9.76 4.36
C GLY A 194 -14.11 10.83 5.09
N THR A 195 -14.76 11.87 5.59
CA THR A 195 -14.08 12.95 6.34
C THR A 195 -13.65 12.48 7.72
N THR A 196 -14.39 11.58 8.38
CA THR A 196 -13.98 10.96 9.66
C THR A 196 -12.72 10.11 9.50
N ILE A 197 -12.65 9.29 8.43
CA ILE A 197 -11.44 8.52 8.12
C ILE A 197 -10.28 9.46 7.83
N ALA A 198 -10.53 10.57 7.12
CA ALA A 198 -9.51 11.57 6.82
C ALA A 198 -8.96 12.25 8.09
N ILE A 199 -9.84 12.67 9.02
CA ILE A 199 -9.45 13.25 10.31
C ILE A 199 -8.60 12.25 11.12
N ALA A 200 -8.99 10.98 11.15
CA ALA A 200 -8.22 9.93 11.82
C ALA A 200 -6.81 9.75 11.23
N ASN A 201 -6.60 10.11 9.95
CA ASN A 201 -5.29 10.02 9.28
C ASN A 201 -4.49 11.32 9.29
N LEU A 202 -5.05 12.46 9.68
CA LEU A 202 -4.31 13.74 9.77
C LEU A 202 -3.00 13.63 10.56
N PRO A 203 -2.93 12.89 11.67
CA PRO A 203 -1.70 12.72 12.42
C PRO A 203 -0.48 12.27 11.61
N VAL A 204 -0.69 11.52 10.51
CA VAL A 204 0.40 11.06 9.63
C VAL A 204 1.09 12.23 8.93
N ASP A 205 0.33 13.09 8.30
CA ASP A 205 0.87 14.22 7.55
C ASP A 205 1.49 15.26 8.51
N LEU A 206 0.87 15.47 9.68
CA LEU A 206 1.42 16.30 10.75
C LEU A 206 2.75 15.75 11.28
N ALA A 207 2.84 14.45 11.53
CA ALA A 207 4.06 13.77 11.99
C ALA A 207 5.19 13.86 10.97
N LYS A 208 4.86 13.86 9.66
CA LYS A 208 5.81 14.06 8.56
C LYS A 208 6.22 15.53 8.39
N GLY A 209 5.72 16.43 9.24
CA GLY A 209 6.05 17.87 9.23
C GLY A 209 5.39 18.67 8.10
N LYS A 210 4.43 18.10 7.39
CA LYS A 210 3.71 18.77 6.29
C LYS A 210 2.74 19.82 6.86
N ILE A 211 2.57 20.91 6.10
CA ILE A 211 1.48 21.85 6.31
C ILE A 211 0.26 21.30 5.60
N ILE A 212 -0.85 21.18 6.32
CA ILE A 212 -2.07 20.52 5.82
C ILE A 212 -3.00 21.59 5.24
N SER A 213 -3.60 21.30 4.07
CA SER A 213 -4.77 22.04 3.62
C SER A 213 -6.03 21.53 4.33
N PRO A 214 -6.88 22.38 4.92
CA PRO A 214 -8.12 21.94 5.59
C PRO A 214 -9.03 21.10 4.69
N THR A 215 -9.04 21.37 3.40
CA THR A 215 -9.87 20.65 2.41
C THR A 215 -9.38 19.24 2.08
N CYS A 216 -8.19 18.84 2.57
CA CYS A 216 -7.65 17.48 2.34
C CYS A 216 -8.57 16.38 2.86
N ILE A 217 -9.47 16.69 3.83
CA ILE A 217 -10.42 15.73 4.39
C ILE A 217 -11.47 15.25 3.37
N PHE A 218 -11.70 15.99 2.30
CA PHE A 218 -12.63 15.59 1.22
C PHE A 218 -12.00 14.68 0.18
N ALA A 219 -10.72 14.34 0.31
CA ALA A 219 -10.03 13.49 -0.67
C ALA A 219 -10.72 12.13 -0.82
N ARG A 220 -11.04 11.79 -2.09
CA ARG A 220 -11.80 10.58 -2.45
C ARG A 220 -11.13 9.29 -1.94
N ARG A 221 -9.81 9.29 -1.80
CA ARG A 221 -9.00 8.16 -1.33
C ARG A 221 -9.45 7.61 0.04
N TYR A 222 -9.97 8.43 0.94
CA TYR A 222 -10.35 7.98 2.28
C TYR A 222 -11.62 7.13 2.30
N ARG A 223 -12.54 7.36 1.35
CA ARG A 223 -13.78 6.58 1.24
C ARG A 223 -13.57 5.12 0.87
N GLN A 224 -12.42 4.79 0.26
CA GLN A 224 -12.07 3.43 -0.10
C GLN A 224 -11.85 2.53 1.12
N PHE A 225 -11.47 3.12 2.25
CA PHE A 225 -11.19 2.40 3.50
C PHE A 225 -12.43 2.18 4.38
N PHE A 226 -13.63 2.50 3.88
CA PHE A 226 -14.82 2.49 4.71
C PHE A 226 -15.07 1.15 5.41
N GLY A 227 -15.05 0.04 4.67
CA GLY A 227 -15.32 -1.29 5.21
C GLY A 227 -14.31 -1.72 6.28
N GLU A 228 -13.04 -1.56 5.99
CA GLU A 228 -11.95 -1.95 6.88
C GLU A 228 -11.87 -1.05 8.11
N PHE A 229 -12.08 0.24 7.91
CA PHE A 229 -12.12 1.20 9.01
C PHE A 229 -13.28 0.89 9.95
N PHE A 230 -14.46 0.56 9.40
CA PHE A 230 -15.62 0.19 10.19
C PHE A 230 -15.37 -1.10 10.99
N ILE A 231 -14.84 -2.15 10.36
CA ILE A 231 -14.49 -3.41 11.05
C ILE A 231 -13.47 -3.15 12.15
N MET A 232 -12.41 -2.39 11.87
CA MET A 232 -11.38 -2.07 12.85
C MET A 232 -11.95 -1.25 14.02
N ALA A 233 -12.76 -0.21 13.75
CA ALA A 233 -13.36 0.61 14.77
C ALA A 233 -14.31 -0.20 15.67
N SER A 234 -15.09 -1.12 15.07
CA SER A 234 -15.98 -2.03 15.81
C SER A 234 -15.17 -2.95 16.74
N LEU A 235 -14.08 -3.54 16.25
CA LEU A 235 -13.18 -4.37 17.07
C LEU A 235 -12.53 -3.57 18.20
N MET A 236 -12.10 -2.33 17.93
CA MET A 236 -11.53 -1.45 18.95
C MET A 236 -12.54 -1.10 20.04
N ILE A 237 -13.74 -0.65 19.63
CA ILE A 237 -14.81 -0.27 20.58
C ILE A 237 -15.19 -1.48 21.44
N PHE A 238 -15.47 -2.62 20.81
CA PHE A 238 -15.83 -3.84 21.51
C PHE A 238 -14.74 -4.27 22.52
N GLY A 239 -13.48 -4.32 22.08
CA GLY A 239 -12.38 -4.73 22.97
C GLY A 239 -12.12 -3.76 24.11
N ILE A 240 -12.16 -2.44 23.84
CA ILE A 240 -11.93 -1.41 24.88
C ILE A 240 -13.10 -1.40 25.88
N VAL A 241 -14.35 -1.46 25.41
CA VAL A 241 -15.53 -1.48 26.27
C VAL A 241 -15.54 -2.73 27.14
N THR A 242 -15.34 -3.91 26.54
CA THR A 242 -15.27 -5.18 27.30
C THR A 242 -14.13 -5.15 28.33
N GLY A 243 -12.94 -4.67 27.93
CA GLY A 243 -11.80 -4.51 28.85
C GLY A 243 -12.10 -3.55 30.01
N SER A 244 -12.83 -2.45 29.72
CA SER A 244 -13.23 -1.47 30.74
C SER A 244 -14.31 -1.98 31.69
N CYS A 245 -15.25 -2.81 31.16
CA CYS A 245 -16.29 -3.46 31.97
C CYS A 245 -15.71 -4.50 32.97
N LEU A 246 -14.64 -5.20 32.53
CA LEU A 246 -13.93 -6.13 33.43
C LEU A 246 -13.17 -5.37 34.52
N PHE A 247 -12.33 -4.44 34.12
CA PHE A 247 -11.58 -3.52 34.98
C PHE A 247 -11.17 -2.30 34.16
N ILE A 248 -11.16 -1.12 34.74
CA ILE A 248 -10.80 0.15 34.07
C ILE A 248 -9.40 0.07 33.46
N ILE A 249 -8.42 -0.52 34.19
CA ILE A 249 -7.00 -0.58 33.77
C ILE A 249 -6.83 -1.34 32.45
N PRO A 250 -7.35 -2.57 32.25
CA PRO A 250 -7.26 -3.26 30.96
C PRO A 250 -7.84 -2.46 29.79
N GLY A 251 -8.96 -1.78 29.97
CA GLY A 251 -9.56 -0.94 28.97
C GLY A 251 -8.65 0.22 28.53
N VAL A 252 -8.04 0.91 29.50
CA VAL A 252 -7.04 1.97 29.26
C VAL A 252 -5.81 1.42 28.54
N VAL A 253 -5.29 0.28 28.94
CA VAL A 253 -4.14 -0.35 28.30
C VAL A 253 -4.45 -0.72 26.84
N LEU A 254 -5.65 -1.25 26.57
CA LEU A 254 -6.09 -1.55 25.21
C LEU A 254 -6.25 -0.29 24.37
N ALA A 255 -6.83 0.79 24.91
CA ALA A 255 -6.95 2.06 24.24
C ALA A 255 -5.60 2.61 23.76
N TYR A 256 -4.58 2.63 24.62
CA TYR A 256 -3.21 3.02 24.23
C TYR A 256 -2.54 2.00 23.31
N SER A 257 -2.87 0.72 23.42
CA SER A 257 -2.33 -0.33 22.55
C SER A 257 -2.79 -0.16 21.10
N TRP A 258 -4.02 0.29 20.88
CA TRP A 258 -4.66 0.34 19.58
C TRP A 258 -4.83 1.75 19.02
N MET A 259 -4.37 2.77 19.73
CA MET A 259 -4.55 4.17 19.32
C MET A 259 -3.95 4.54 17.95
N LEU A 260 -2.89 3.84 17.52
CA LEU A 260 -2.26 4.04 16.22
C LEU A 260 -2.87 3.16 15.11
N ALA A 261 -3.77 2.23 15.44
CA ALA A 261 -4.35 1.31 14.46
C ALA A 261 -5.09 2.01 13.30
N PRO A 262 -5.94 3.05 13.54
CA PRO A 262 -6.58 3.79 12.47
C PRO A 262 -5.61 4.39 11.46
N ILE A 263 -4.50 4.90 11.97
CA ILE A 263 -3.44 5.52 11.17
C ILE A 263 -2.69 4.46 10.36
N LEU A 264 -2.32 3.35 11.00
CA LEU A 264 -1.58 2.26 10.37
C LEU A 264 -2.39 1.56 9.29
N LEU A 265 -3.69 1.38 9.48
CA LEU A 265 -4.60 0.86 8.48
C LEU A 265 -4.52 1.68 7.18
N ILE A 266 -4.55 3.02 7.29
CA ILE A 266 -4.60 3.92 6.14
C ILE A 266 -3.21 4.17 5.56
N ASP A 267 -2.18 4.46 6.40
CA ASP A 267 -0.83 4.80 5.92
C ASP A 267 -0.07 3.58 5.40
N LYS A 268 -0.26 2.40 6.01
CA LYS A 268 0.40 1.15 5.62
C LYS A 268 -0.46 0.26 4.72
N GLY A 269 -1.75 0.52 4.60
CA GLY A 269 -2.68 -0.29 3.81
C GLY A 269 -2.80 -1.73 4.32
N VAL A 270 -2.69 -1.95 5.63
CA VAL A 270 -2.80 -3.27 6.27
C VAL A 270 -4.24 -3.59 6.62
N ASN A 271 -4.57 -4.87 6.81
CA ASN A 271 -5.92 -5.28 7.21
C ASN A 271 -6.24 -4.86 8.66
N PRO A 272 -7.52 -4.82 9.08
CA PRO A 272 -7.94 -4.36 10.40
C PRO A 272 -7.24 -5.06 11.57
N THR A 273 -7.14 -6.38 11.57
CA THR A 273 -6.53 -7.15 12.64
C THR A 273 -5.01 -6.98 12.70
N GLU A 274 -4.38 -6.83 11.54
CA GLU A 274 -2.97 -6.52 11.43
C GLU A 274 -2.66 -5.12 11.93
N ALA A 275 -3.51 -4.12 11.61
CA ALA A 275 -3.39 -2.76 12.11
C ALA A 275 -3.40 -2.71 13.65
N LEU A 276 -4.32 -3.45 14.30
CA LEU A 276 -4.38 -3.59 15.76
C LEU A 276 -3.13 -4.25 16.34
N THR A 277 -2.66 -5.33 15.70
CA THR A 277 -1.44 -6.05 16.11
C THR A 277 -0.20 -5.17 15.98
N LEU A 278 -0.05 -4.45 14.85
CA LEU A 278 1.05 -3.53 14.61
C LEU A 278 1.02 -2.36 15.60
N SER A 279 -0.15 -1.78 15.85
CA SER A 279 -0.30 -0.69 16.82
C SER A 279 0.17 -1.13 18.21
N ASN A 280 -0.25 -2.32 18.66
CA ASN A 280 0.19 -2.87 19.94
C ASN A 280 1.71 -3.11 19.99
N LYS A 281 2.33 -3.57 18.89
CA LYS A 281 3.79 -3.75 18.80
C LYS A 281 4.53 -2.41 18.86
N TYR A 282 4.10 -1.39 18.13
CA TYR A 282 4.72 -0.06 18.17
C TYR A 282 4.58 0.63 19.52
N THR A 283 3.46 0.44 20.21
CA THR A 283 3.22 1.04 21.55
C THR A 283 3.82 0.25 22.69
N TYR A 284 4.30 -0.98 22.44
CA TYR A 284 4.86 -1.85 23.47
C TYR A 284 6.06 -1.20 24.18
N GLY A 285 6.06 -1.24 25.51
CA GLY A 285 7.08 -0.62 26.36
C GLY A 285 6.93 0.89 26.59
N ASN A 286 6.09 1.61 25.78
CA ASN A 286 5.93 3.06 25.87
C ASN A 286 4.52 3.51 26.32
N LYS A 287 3.60 2.58 26.58
CA LYS A 287 2.20 2.91 26.94
C LYS A 287 2.09 3.83 28.15
N PHE A 288 2.94 3.60 29.17
CA PHE A 288 2.96 4.43 30.37
C PHE A 288 3.45 5.86 30.09
N SER A 289 4.46 6.04 29.24
CA SER A 289 4.93 7.36 28.82
C SER A 289 3.86 8.13 28.06
N PHE A 290 3.05 7.46 27.24
CA PHE A 290 1.92 8.08 26.54
C PHE A 290 0.79 8.45 27.47
N PHE A 291 0.49 7.58 28.43
CA PHE A 291 -0.47 7.86 29.48
C PHE A 291 -0.05 9.12 30.27
N LEU A 292 1.21 9.20 30.71
CA LEU A 292 1.73 10.39 31.40
C LEU A 292 1.70 11.65 30.52
N ALA A 293 2.05 11.53 29.22
CA ALA A 293 1.96 12.64 28.29
C ALA A 293 0.53 13.14 28.13
N SER A 294 -0.45 12.22 28.04
CA SER A 294 -1.87 12.57 27.97
C SER A 294 -2.34 13.27 29.23
N ILE A 295 -1.97 12.80 30.42
CA ILE A 295 -2.30 13.44 31.70
C ILE A 295 -1.62 14.80 31.80
N ALA A 296 -0.34 14.91 31.47
CA ALA A 296 0.36 16.19 31.48
C ALA A 296 -0.29 17.22 30.54
N LEU A 297 -0.73 16.77 29.37
CA LEU A 297 -1.47 17.61 28.43
C LEU A 297 -2.81 18.04 29.00
N LEU A 298 -3.57 17.13 29.62
CA LEU A 298 -4.84 17.46 30.30
C LEU A 298 -4.66 18.47 31.42
N ILE A 299 -3.65 18.29 32.27
CA ILE A 299 -3.35 19.20 33.39
C ILE A 299 -2.98 20.58 32.84
N SER A 300 -2.08 20.65 31.85
CA SER A 300 -1.68 21.93 31.25
C SER A 300 -2.86 22.65 30.61
N PHE A 301 -3.75 21.89 30.00
CA PHE A 301 -4.98 22.41 29.41
C PHE A 301 -5.97 22.90 30.48
N ALA A 302 -6.16 22.13 31.56
CA ALA A 302 -7.00 22.53 32.70
C ALA A 302 -6.51 23.79 33.38
N VAL A 303 -5.19 23.94 33.54
CA VAL A 303 -4.57 25.16 34.08
C VAL A 303 -4.85 26.35 33.17
N LEU A 304 -4.65 26.20 31.85
CA LEU A 304 -4.94 27.24 30.86
C LEU A 304 -6.41 27.69 30.92
N LEU A 305 -7.34 26.71 30.95
CA LEU A 305 -8.76 26.99 31.04
C LEU A 305 -9.14 27.67 32.35
N GLY A 306 -8.57 27.22 33.48
CA GLY A 306 -8.76 27.84 34.78
C GLY A 306 -8.35 29.29 34.80
N LEU A 307 -7.17 29.62 34.22
CA LEU A 307 -6.69 30.98 34.08
C LEU A 307 -7.60 31.83 33.19
N MET A 308 -8.07 31.27 32.07
CA MET A 308 -8.95 32.01 31.16
C MET A 308 -10.35 32.23 31.75
N SER A 309 -10.87 31.27 32.52
CA SER A 309 -12.15 31.37 33.18
C SER A 309 -12.17 32.43 34.30
N LEU A 310 -11.01 32.80 34.87
CA LEU A 310 -10.91 33.94 35.79
C LEU A 310 -11.19 35.27 35.10
N ILE A 311 -10.97 35.34 33.80
CA ILE A 311 -11.27 36.54 32.99
C ILE A 311 -12.76 36.51 32.58
N SER A 312 -13.19 35.39 31.99
CA SER A 312 -14.58 35.13 31.59
C SER A 312 -14.77 33.62 31.43
N PRO A 313 -15.84 33.05 32.02
CA PRO A 313 -16.20 31.65 31.83
C PRO A 313 -16.44 31.29 30.35
N ASP A 314 -17.08 32.18 29.59
CA ASP A 314 -17.33 32.00 28.15
C ASP A 314 -16.02 31.93 27.35
N LEU A 315 -15.03 32.73 27.71
CA LEU A 315 -13.72 32.69 27.06
C LEU A 315 -13.04 31.32 27.29
N GLY A 316 -13.09 30.77 28.50
CA GLY A 316 -12.58 29.44 28.80
C GLY A 316 -13.26 28.37 27.96
N MET A 317 -14.58 28.42 27.82
CA MET A 317 -15.34 27.48 27.00
C MET A 317 -14.97 27.58 25.51
N ILE A 318 -14.90 28.79 24.96
CA ILE A 318 -14.53 29.01 23.55
C ILE A 318 -13.13 28.44 23.28
N ILE A 319 -12.16 28.76 24.13
CA ILE A 319 -10.79 28.27 23.99
C ILE A 319 -10.74 26.74 24.07
N SER A 320 -11.55 26.11 24.93
CA SER A 320 -11.60 24.65 25.02
C SER A 320 -12.09 23.99 23.73
N ILE A 321 -13.14 24.52 23.15
CA ILE A 321 -13.69 24.02 21.88
C ILE A 321 -12.70 24.16 20.74
N LEU A 322 -11.94 25.28 20.70
CA LEU A 322 -10.96 25.55 19.65
C LEU A 322 -9.69 24.69 19.77
N LEU A 323 -9.18 24.54 20.98
CA LEU A 323 -7.85 23.99 21.23
C LEU A 323 -7.86 22.47 21.44
N ALA A 324 -8.86 21.92 22.12
CA ALA A 324 -8.89 20.49 22.50
C ALA A 324 -8.72 19.51 21.30
N PRO A 325 -9.49 19.67 20.20
CA PRO A 325 -9.33 18.75 19.06
C PRO A 325 -7.96 18.88 18.39
N VAL A 326 -7.41 20.11 18.30
CA VAL A 326 -6.07 20.33 17.72
C VAL A 326 -5.00 19.65 18.56
N MET A 327 -5.07 19.79 19.88
CA MET A 327 -4.12 19.16 20.81
C MET A 327 -4.22 17.64 20.80
N GLY A 328 -5.45 17.08 20.75
CA GLY A 328 -5.66 15.64 20.65
C GLY A 328 -5.06 15.03 19.38
N ILE A 329 -5.31 15.62 18.22
CA ILE A 329 -4.77 15.21 16.94
C ILE A 329 -3.23 15.33 16.94
N SER A 330 -2.70 16.42 17.49
CA SER A 330 -1.25 16.66 17.57
C SER A 330 -0.53 15.70 18.52
N LEU A 331 -1.18 15.29 19.60
CA LEU A 331 -0.64 14.27 20.52
C LEU A 331 -0.46 12.92 19.80
N ILE A 332 -1.48 12.49 19.05
CA ILE A 332 -1.40 11.26 18.26
C ILE A 332 -0.32 11.38 17.18
N ALA A 333 -0.18 12.55 16.56
CA ALA A 333 0.88 12.83 15.58
C ALA A 333 2.28 12.75 16.20
N ALA A 334 2.49 13.30 17.39
CA ALA A 334 3.74 13.21 18.12
C ALA A 334 4.12 11.76 18.46
N MET A 335 3.13 10.97 18.88
CA MET A 335 3.33 9.54 19.14
C MET A 335 3.68 8.77 17.87
N TYR A 336 2.95 9.01 16.76
CA TYR A 336 3.23 8.39 15.47
C TYR A 336 4.64 8.76 14.96
N LYS A 337 5.02 10.02 15.05
CA LYS A 337 6.37 10.51 14.69
C LYS A 337 7.45 9.72 15.41
N ARG A 338 7.33 9.56 16.73
CA ARG A 338 8.34 8.92 17.56
C ARG A 338 8.38 7.40 17.40
N LEU A 339 7.22 6.75 17.33
CA LEU A 339 7.16 5.29 17.32
C LEU A 339 7.30 4.69 15.93
N VAL A 340 6.86 5.37 14.90
CA VAL A 340 6.81 4.79 13.55
C VAL A 340 7.83 5.43 12.62
N LEU A 341 7.91 6.78 12.59
CA LEU A 341 8.78 7.46 11.63
C LEU A 341 10.26 7.48 12.05
N LEU A 342 10.56 7.68 13.34
CA LEU A 342 11.95 7.70 13.80
C LEU A 342 12.57 6.30 13.77
N GLN A 343 11.82 5.27 14.15
CA GLN A 343 12.30 3.89 14.06
C GLN A 343 12.56 3.43 12.63
N ALA A 344 11.76 3.89 11.66
CA ALA A 344 11.99 3.58 10.25
C ALA A 344 13.24 4.25 9.67
N LYS A 345 13.82 5.26 10.35
CA LYS A 345 15.08 5.91 9.94
C LYS A 345 16.31 5.23 10.52
N GLU A 346 16.15 4.51 11.61
CA GLU A 346 17.24 3.82 12.32
C GLU A 346 17.40 2.36 11.85
N ALA A 347 16.45 1.83 11.09
CA ALA A 347 16.45 0.49 10.48
C ALA A 347 16.94 0.51 9.03
#